data_e0f05bb3c6c73a4e25897df1bed1516b
#
_entry.id   e0f05bb3c6c73a4e25897df1bed1516b
#
_cell.length_a   1.000
_cell.length_b   1.000
_cell.length_c   1.000
_cell.angle_alpha   90.00
_cell.angle_beta   90.00
_cell.angle_gamma   90.00
#
_symmetry.space_group_name_H-M   'P 1'
#
loop_
_entity.id
_entity.type
_entity.pdbx_description
1 polymer ?
#
loop_
_entity_poly.entity_id
_entity_poly.type
_entity_poly.pdbx_seq_one_letter_code
_entity_poly.pdbx_strand_id
1 'polypeptide(L)'
;SIDSSKQAVDEGLIDPIFVGDKKVINKLASDINWDISKYEIIDEPVENNTAPIAAKMASEGKVKIIVKGHIHTDILMKAVLKRDLNLIGKKRLSHVWHMTLEKNDKPFIITDGALNVLPKLETKMHILKNSVDFAKRIGINKPKVSVLSATEEVLESVPSSIDAKELTERAKKEGIDADVFGPMAFDNSVSENAAKIKGIKNSVAGNADILLVSNVEAGNSLVKMMIYFMGACAAGVVVGGKVP
;
A
#
# COMPACT_ATOMS: atom_id res chain seq x y z
N SER A 1 -15.73 -3.77 5.36
CA SER A 1 -15.75 -3.04 4.08
C SER A 1 -17.04 -2.26 3.85
N ILE A 2 -18.24 -2.83 4.15
CA ILE A 2 -19.48 -2.05 3.99
C ILE A 2 -19.57 -0.92 5.00
N ASP A 3 -19.09 -1.12 6.23
CA ASP A 3 -18.96 -0.08 7.26
C ASP A 3 -18.04 1.06 6.80
N SER A 4 -16.88 0.72 6.26
CA SER A 4 -15.94 1.72 5.74
C SER A 4 -16.51 2.48 4.54
N SER A 5 -17.32 1.81 3.70
CA SER A 5 -18.01 2.49 2.59
C SER A 5 -19.07 3.45 3.11
N LYS A 6 -19.84 3.04 4.15
CA LYS A 6 -20.83 3.91 4.79
C LYS A 6 -20.15 5.16 5.37
N GLN A 7 -19.08 4.96 6.14
CA GLN A 7 -18.33 6.08 6.72
C GLN A 7 -17.81 7.04 5.64
N ALA A 8 -17.22 6.52 4.56
CA ALA A 8 -16.71 7.35 3.48
C ALA A 8 -17.83 8.12 2.74
N VAL A 9 -19.02 7.56 2.65
CA VAL A 9 -20.21 8.25 2.12
C VAL A 9 -20.69 9.32 3.08
N ASP A 10 -20.79 8.99 4.38
CA ASP A 10 -21.24 9.94 5.41
C ASP A 10 -20.30 11.17 5.48
N GLU A 11 -19.01 10.97 5.20
CA GLU A 11 -18.00 12.03 5.09
C GLU A 11 -17.98 12.73 3.71
N GLY A 12 -18.82 12.30 2.75
CA GLY A 12 -18.91 12.89 1.42
C GLY A 12 -17.72 12.61 0.50
N LEU A 13 -16.94 11.55 0.79
CA LEU A 13 -15.72 11.19 0.05
C LEU A 13 -15.99 10.34 -1.19
N ILE A 14 -17.05 9.54 -1.20
CA ILE A 14 -17.38 8.62 -2.29
C ILE A 14 -18.88 8.59 -2.60
N ASP A 15 -19.18 8.20 -3.84
CA ASP A 15 -20.49 7.77 -4.30
C ASP A 15 -20.34 6.31 -4.80
N PRO A 16 -20.81 5.30 -4.04
CA PRO A 16 -20.48 3.91 -4.29
C PRO A 16 -21.38 3.27 -5.35
N ILE A 17 -20.78 2.37 -6.14
CA ILE A 17 -21.48 1.38 -6.96
C ILE A 17 -21.12 0.01 -6.39
N PHE A 18 -22.12 -0.79 -6.06
CA PHE A 18 -21.91 -2.12 -5.50
C PHE A 18 -21.95 -3.17 -6.61
N VAL A 19 -21.02 -4.13 -6.56
CA VAL A 19 -20.98 -5.28 -7.46
C VAL A 19 -20.92 -6.54 -6.62
N GLY A 20 -21.93 -7.41 -6.73
CA GLY A 20 -22.02 -8.64 -5.96
C GLY A 20 -23.46 -9.13 -5.80
N ASP A 21 -23.67 -10.17 -4.98
CA ASP A 21 -24.99 -10.66 -4.66
C ASP A 21 -25.83 -9.58 -3.97
N LYS A 22 -26.84 -9.10 -4.67
CA LYS A 22 -27.74 -8.03 -4.21
C LYS A 22 -28.42 -8.35 -2.88
N LYS A 23 -28.77 -9.62 -2.64
CA LYS A 23 -29.42 -10.02 -1.39
C LYS A 23 -28.44 -9.91 -0.21
N VAL A 24 -27.19 -10.35 -0.41
CA VAL A 24 -26.13 -10.25 0.59
C VAL A 24 -25.79 -8.80 0.87
N ILE A 25 -25.64 -7.97 -0.16
CA ILE A 25 -25.32 -6.54 -0.03
C ILE A 25 -26.41 -5.81 0.76
N ASN A 26 -27.71 -6.03 0.40
CA ASN A 26 -28.83 -5.41 1.11
C ASN A 26 -28.92 -5.87 2.57
N LYS A 27 -28.65 -7.14 2.84
CA LYS A 27 -28.63 -7.65 4.21
C LYS A 27 -27.53 -6.96 5.03
N LEU A 28 -26.30 -6.93 4.52
CA LEU A 28 -25.17 -6.29 5.22
C LEU A 28 -25.40 -4.79 5.45
N ALA A 29 -26.03 -4.09 4.52
CA ALA A 29 -26.40 -2.70 4.69
C ALA A 29 -27.48 -2.52 5.77
N SER A 30 -28.50 -3.40 5.78
CA SER A 30 -29.54 -3.42 6.82
C SER A 30 -28.96 -3.69 8.20
N ASP A 31 -28.01 -4.60 8.34
CA ASP A 31 -27.36 -4.95 9.62
C ASP A 31 -26.65 -3.75 10.27
N ILE A 32 -26.26 -2.76 9.48
CA ILE A 32 -25.62 -1.50 9.95
C ILE A 32 -26.55 -0.27 9.82
N ASN A 33 -27.87 -0.49 9.63
CA ASN A 33 -28.85 0.58 9.46
C ASN A 33 -28.48 1.59 8.36
N TRP A 34 -28.01 1.12 7.20
CA TRP A 34 -27.67 1.95 6.06
C TRP A 34 -28.66 1.74 4.90
N ASP A 35 -29.42 2.78 4.57
CA ASP A 35 -30.26 2.78 3.36
C ASP A 35 -29.40 3.00 2.12
N ILE A 36 -29.28 1.96 1.31
CA ILE A 36 -28.50 1.95 0.06
C ILE A 36 -29.40 2.00 -1.19
N SER A 37 -30.70 2.23 -1.05
CA SER A 37 -31.66 2.21 -2.16
C SER A 37 -31.35 3.22 -3.28
N LYS A 38 -30.66 4.29 -2.96
CA LYS A 38 -30.24 5.34 -3.91
C LYS A 38 -28.97 5.00 -4.71
N TYR A 39 -28.25 3.95 -4.35
CA TYR A 39 -27.01 3.56 -5.01
C TYR A 39 -27.24 2.43 -6.01
N GLU A 40 -26.42 2.43 -7.08
CA GLU A 40 -26.44 1.37 -8.07
C GLU A 40 -25.89 0.07 -7.47
N ILE A 41 -26.63 -1.02 -7.67
CA ILE A 41 -26.20 -2.38 -7.33
C ILE A 41 -26.24 -3.24 -8.58
N ILE A 42 -25.07 -3.67 -9.04
CA ILE A 42 -24.93 -4.65 -10.11
C ILE A 42 -25.00 -6.03 -9.48
N ASP A 43 -26.14 -6.71 -9.70
CA ASP A 43 -26.41 -8.03 -9.13
C ASP A 43 -25.59 -9.11 -9.85
N GLU A 44 -24.55 -9.61 -9.19
CA GLU A 44 -23.69 -10.68 -9.68
C GLU A 44 -23.33 -11.61 -8.51
N PRO A 45 -24.04 -12.73 -8.35
CA PRO A 45 -23.83 -13.63 -7.22
C PRO A 45 -22.58 -14.49 -7.35
N VAL A 46 -22.00 -14.59 -8.54
CA VAL A 46 -20.79 -15.40 -8.78
C VAL A 46 -19.54 -14.56 -8.55
N GLU A 47 -18.80 -14.86 -7.48
CA GLU A 47 -17.60 -14.13 -7.06
C GLU A 47 -16.59 -13.89 -8.21
N ASN A 48 -16.36 -14.93 -9.03
CA ASN A 48 -15.39 -14.85 -10.14
C ASN A 48 -15.78 -13.83 -11.22
N ASN A 49 -17.03 -13.42 -11.30
CA ASN A 49 -17.53 -12.46 -12.29
C ASN A 49 -17.52 -11.02 -11.76
N THR A 50 -17.54 -10.82 -10.44
CA THR A 50 -17.63 -9.48 -9.84
C THR A 50 -16.40 -8.62 -10.15
N ALA A 51 -15.19 -9.19 -9.99
CA ALA A 51 -13.96 -8.46 -10.26
C ALA A 51 -13.80 -8.04 -11.74
N PRO A 52 -14.09 -8.88 -12.75
CA PRO A 52 -14.13 -8.45 -14.15
C PRO A 52 -15.07 -7.28 -14.43
N ILE A 53 -16.25 -7.24 -13.80
CA ILE A 53 -17.20 -6.14 -13.94
C ILE A 53 -16.60 -4.85 -13.38
N ALA A 54 -16.11 -4.86 -12.15
CA ALA A 54 -15.50 -3.70 -11.50
C ALA A 54 -14.27 -3.19 -12.29
N ALA A 55 -13.41 -4.09 -12.74
CA ALA A 55 -12.23 -3.74 -13.54
C ALA A 55 -12.61 -3.12 -14.90
N LYS A 56 -13.67 -3.62 -15.55
CA LYS A 56 -14.19 -3.05 -16.79
C LYS A 56 -14.73 -1.63 -16.56
N MET A 57 -15.50 -1.42 -15.50
CA MET A 57 -16.01 -0.09 -15.15
C MET A 57 -14.88 0.92 -14.93
N ALA A 58 -13.82 0.50 -14.24
CA ALA A 58 -12.63 1.33 -14.06
C ALA A 58 -11.90 1.62 -15.38
N SER A 59 -11.80 0.63 -16.26
CA SER A 59 -11.22 0.78 -17.60
C SER A 59 -11.98 1.79 -18.47
N GLU A 60 -13.30 1.78 -18.36
CA GLU A 60 -14.22 2.69 -19.05
C GLU A 60 -14.29 4.09 -18.39
N GLY A 61 -13.61 4.30 -17.27
CA GLY A 61 -13.62 5.56 -16.53
C GLY A 61 -14.92 5.83 -15.74
N LYS A 62 -15.79 4.83 -15.59
CA LYS A 62 -17.05 4.95 -14.84
C LYS A 62 -16.81 5.06 -13.35
N VAL A 63 -15.73 4.44 -12.86
CA VAL A 63 -15.29 4.51 -11.47
C VAL A 63 -13.81 4.92 -11.39
N LYS A 64 -13.46 5.61 -10.32
CA LYS A 64 -12.10 6.14 -10.08
C LYS A 64 -11.30 5.32 -9.07
N ILE A 65 -11.98 4.46 -8.32
CA ILE A 65 -11.40 3.63 -7.25
C ILE A 65 -12.08 2.27 -7.29
N ILE A 66 -11.33 1.19 -7.08
CA ILE A 66 -11.87 -0.14 -6.87
C ILE A 66 -11.65 -0.52 -5.40
N VAL A 67 -12.73 -0.73 -4.65
CA VAL A 67 -12.66 -1.13 -3.25
C VAL A 67 -12.94 -2.62 -3.13
N LYS A 68 -11.97 -3.37 -2.60
CA LYS A 68 -12.09 -4.79 -2.34
C LYS A 68 -13.01 -5.05 -1.14
N GLY A 69 -14.12 -5.74 -1.38
CA GLY A 69 -14.98 -6.30 -0.35
C GLY A 69 -14.56 -7.71 0.06
N HIS A 70 -15.55 -8.59 0.26
CA HIS A 70 -15.33 -10.01 0.58
C HIS A 70 -15.10 -10.82 -0.71
N ILE A 71 -13.94 -10.65 -1.33
CA ILE A 71 -13.50 -11.37 -2.53
C ILE A 71 -12.02 -11.77 -2.35
N HIS A 72 -11.61 -12.89 -2.93
CA HIS A 72 -10.19 -13.27 -2.93
C HIS A 72 -9.32 -12.30 -3.72
N THR A 73 -8.17 -11.93 -3.15
CA THR A 73 -7.27 -10.92 -3.73
C THR A 73 -6.75 -11.34 -5.11
N ASP A 74 -6.49 -12.64 -5.30
CA ASP A 74 -6.00 -13.16 -6.59
C ASP A 74 -7.05 -13.04 -7.70
N ILE A 75 -8.35 -13.18 -7.40
CA ILE A 75 -9.45 -12.99 -8.36
C ILE A 75 -9.48 -11.52 -8.82
N LEU A 76 -9.44 -10.59 -7.86
CA LEU A 76 -9.41 -9.17 -8.18
C LEU A 76 -8.17 -8.80 -8.99
N MET A 77 -6.99 -9.26 -8.56
CA MET A 77 -5.75 -8.96 -9.26
C MET A 77 -5.71 -9.55 -10.67
N LYS A 78 -6.19 -10.79 -10.88
CA LYS A 78 -6.31 -11.38 -12.22
C LYS A 78 -7.19 -10.53 -13.14
N ALA A 79 -8.28 -9.95 -12.63
CA ALA A 79 -9.15 -9.10 -13.41
C ALA A 79 -8.47 -7.76 -13.78
N VAL A 80 -7.85 -7.08 -12.80
CA VAL A 80 -7.16 -5.80 -12.99
C VAL A 80 -5.94 -5.93 -13.92
N LEU A 81 -5.25 -7.09 -13.89
CA LEU A 81 -4.06 -7.37 -14.70
C LEU A 81 -4.38 -7.71 -16.18
N LYS A 82 -5.64 -7.81 -16.58
CA LYS A 82 -5.99 -8.06 -17.98
C LYS A 82 -5.51 -6.93 -18.89
N ARG A 83 -4.75 -7.28 -19.91
CA ARG A 83 -4.09 -6.32 -20.81
C ARG A 83 -5.07 -5.48 -21.62
N ASP A 84 -6.18 -6.06 -22.03
CA ASP A 84 -7.26 -5.42 -22.80
C ASP A 84 -7.94 -4.28 -22.03
N LEU A 85 -7.91 -4.31 -20.71
CA LEU A 85 -8.48 -3.26 -19.88
C LEU A 85 -7.55 -2.03 -19.71
N ASN A 86 -6.28 -2.15 -20.08
CA ASN A 86 -5.30 -1.05 -19.99
C ASN A 86 -5.26 -0.33 -18.61
N LEU A 87 -5.59 -1.04 -17.52
CA LEU A 87 -5.55 -0.49 -16.16
C LEU A 87 -4.12 -0.36 -15.64
N ILE A 88 -3.18 -1.10 -16.23
CA ILE A 88 -1.77 -1.09 -15.86
C ILE A 88 -0.98 -0.45 -17.00
N GLY A 89 -0.18 0.54 -16.64
CA GLY A 89 0.74 1.20 -17.55
C GLY A 89 2.14 0.55 -17.54
N LYS A 90 3.16 1.38 -17.74
CA LYS A 90 4.58 0.97 -17.68
C LYS A 90 5.09 0.70 -16.26
N LYS A 91 4.38 1.18 -15.24
CA LYS A 91 4.73 0.97 -13.83
C LYS A 91 4.23 -0.40 -13.36
N ARG A 92 4.98 -1.06 -12.48
CA ARG A 92 4.48 -2.24 -11.76
C ARG A 92 3.55 -1.80 -10.63
N LEU A 93 2.53 -2.60 -10.34
CA LEU A 93 1.70 -2.41 -9.16
C LEU A 93 2.51 -2.72 -7.90
N SER A 94 2.24 -1.98 -6.85
CA SER A 94 2.75 -2.23 -5.50
C SER A 94 1.70 -1.91 -4.46
N HIS A 95 1.84 -2.49 -3.28
CA HIS A 95 0.93 -2.26 -2.17
C HIS A 95 1.56 -1.30 -1.16
N VAL A 96 0.79 -0.34 -0.72
CA VAL A 96 1.14 0.63 0.32
C VAL A 96 0.22 0.43 1.51
N TRP A 97 0.80 0.25 2.69
CA TRP A 97 0.11 0.34 3.97
C TRP A 97 0.37 1.70 4.60
N HIS A 98 -0.67 2.50 4.80
CA HIS A 98 -0.63 3.70 5.63
C HIS A 98 -1.00 3.32 7.06
N MET A 99 -0.09 3.56 8.00
CA MET A 99 -0.19 3.11 9.38
C MET A 99 -0.30 4.31 10.32
N THR A 100 -1.25 4.25 11.25
CA THR A 100 -1.36 5.20 12.37
C THR A 100 -1.41 4.44 13.69
N LEU A 101 -0.76 5.00 14.70
CA LEU A 101 -0.72 4.48 16.06
C LEU A 101 -1.18 5.58 17.01
N GLU A 102 -2.06 5.29 17.97
CA GLU A 102 -2.52 6.28 18.97
C GLU A 102 -1.40 6.97 19.74
N LYS A 103 -0.29 6.24 19.96
CA LYS A 103 0.88 6.74 20.69
C LYS A 103 1.91 7.44 19.82
N ASN A 104 1.66 7.54 18.53
CA ASN A 104 2.60 8.13 17.59
C ASN A 104 1.87 9.13 16.70
N ASP A 105 2.11 10.42 16.91
CA ASP A 105 1.47 11.50 16.17
C ASP A 105 1.84 11.52 14.67
N LYS A 106 2.91 10.80 14.29
CA LYS A 106 3.37 10.74 12.90
C LYS A 106 2.93 9.43 12.25
N PRO A 107 2.03 9.47 11.25
CA PRO A 107 1.74 8.32 10.42
C PRO A 107 2.96 7.95 9.56
N PHE A 108 3.05 6.68 9.18
CA PHE A 108 4.12 6.19 8.29
C PHE A 108 3.60 5.14 7.31
N ILE A 109 4.41 4.85 6.31
CA ILE A 109 4.08 3.96 5.22
C ILE A 109 4.96 2.71 5.29
N ILE A 110 4.36 1.53 5.10
CA ILE A 110 5.08 0.27 4.89
C ILE A 110 4.79 -0.24 3.47
N THR A 111 5.83 -0.59 2.70
CA THR A 111 5.71 -1.08 1.33
C THR A 111 6.84 -2.06 0.97
N ASP A 112 6.64 -3.12 0.21
CA ASP A 112 5.41 -3.76 -0.21
C ASP A 112 5.17 -4.99 0.68
N GLY A 113 4.10 -4.96 1.47
CA GLY A 113 3.78 -6.01 2.42
C GLY A 113 2.60 -6.91 1.98
N ALA A 114 2.21 -6.90 0.70
CA ALA A 114 1.03 -7.64 0.28
C ALA A 114 1.03 -8.15 -1.18
N LEU A 115 1.79 -7.56 -2.10
CA LEU A 115 1.63 -7.84 -3.53
C LEU A 115 2.88 -8.49 -4.16
N ASN A 116 4.06 -7.91 -3.98
CA ASN A 116 5.29 -8.40 -4.59
C ASN A 116 6.03 -9.31 -3.61
N VAL A 117 5.98 -10.63 -3.83
CA VAL A 117 6.45 -11.64 -2.87
C VAL A 117 7.95 -11.51 -2.58
N LEU A 118 8.79 -11.67 -3.60
CA LEU A 118 10.25 -11.51 -3.52
C LEU A 118 10.71 -10.57 -4.63
N PRO A 119 10.55 -9.26 -4.45
CA PRO A 119 10.82 -8.30 -5.50
C PRO A 119 12.32 -8.21 -5.79
N LYS A 120 12.68 -8.32 -7.08
CA LYS A 120 14.03 -8.00 -7.56
C LYS A 120 14.24 -6.49 -7.53
N LEU A 121 15.48 -6.04 -7.62
CA LEU A 121 15.87 -4.62 -7.57
C LEU A 121 15.03 -3.72 -8.49
N GLU A 122 14.81 -4.12 -9.74
CA GLU A 122 13.95 -3.36 -10.68
C GLU A 122 12.51 -3.21 -10.17
N THR A 123 11.96 -4.25 -9.57
CA THR A 123 10.64 -4.19 -8.96
C THR A 123 10.65 -3.28 -7.73
N LYS A 124 11.70 -3.36 -6.90
CA LYS A 124 11.88 -2.47 -5.74
C LYS A 124 11.98 -1.00 -6.14
N MET A 125 12.60 -0.68 -7.29
CA MET A 125 12.59 0.68 -7.85
C MET A 125 11.17 1.16 -8.21
N HIS A 126 10.32 0.30 -8.75
CA HIS A 126 8.91 0.65 -8.99
C HIS A 126 8.15 0.84 -7.67
N ILE A 127 8.37 -0.04 -6.68
CA ILE A 127 7.78 0.07 -5.34
C ILE A 127 8.18 1.40 -4.70
N LEU A 128 9.46 1.76 -4.75
CA LEU A 128 9.98 3.02 -4.25
C LEU A 128 9.29 4.23 -4.91
N LYS A 129 9.27 4.27 -6.24
CA LYS A 129 8.64 5.37 -6.99
C LYS A 129 7.15 5.51 -6.68
N ASN A 130 6.43 4.39 -6.62
CA ASN A 130 5.02 4.38 -6.29
C ASN A 130 4.75 4.89 -4.86
N SER A 131 5.55 4.47 -3.88
CA SER A 131 5.38 4.89 -2.49
C SER A 131 5.74 6.37 -2.29
N VAL A 132 6.74 6.88 -2.98
CA VAL A 132 7.08 8.31 -2.99
C VAL A 132 5.96 9.14 -3.63
N ASP A 133 5.45 8.71 -4.79
CA ASP A 133 4.31 9.37 -5.44
C ASP A 133 3.07 9.38 -4.52
N PHE A 134 2.80 8.28 -3.83
CA PHE A 134 1.70 8.18 -2.86
C PHE A 134 1.91 9.12 -1.68
N ALA A 135 3.08 9.10 -1.06
CA ALA A 135 3.41 9.95 0.09
C ALA A 135 3.22 11.44 -0.24
N LYS A 136 3.65 11.86 -1.42
CA LYS A 136 3.44 13.24 -1.89
C LYS A 136 1.96 13.60 -2.05
N ARG A 137 1.14 12.68 -2.55
CA ARG A 137 -0.30 12.89 -2.70
C ARG A 137 -1.03 13.07 -1.37
N ILE A 138 -0.53 12.46 -0.31
CA ILE A 138 -1.07 12.64 1.06
C ILE A 138 -0.39 13.77 1.84
N GLY A 139 0.42 14.61 1.18
CA GLY A 139 0.97 15.85 1.75
C GLY A 139 2.40 15.78 2.27
N ILE A 140 3.11 14.66 2.10
CA ILE A 140 4.53 14.54 2.48
C ILE A 140 5.40 15.01 1.29
N ASN A 141 5.74 16.29 1.24
CA ASN A 141 6.40 16.89 0.07
C ASN A 141 7.76 16.28 -0.27
N LYS A 142 8.58 15.96 0.74
CA LYS A 142 9.89 15.31 0.57
C LYS A 142 9.99 14.09 1.47
N PRO A 143 9.45 12.93 1.03
CA PRO A 143 9.41 11.74 1.87
C PRO A 143 10.80 11.21 2.22
N LYS A 144 10.96 10.76 3.45
CA LYS A 144 12.15 10.07 3.95
C LYS A 144 11.92 8.56 3.86
N VAL A 145 12.67 7.89 3.01
CA VAL A 145 12.52 6.46 2.73
C VAL A 145 13.67 5.68 3.34
N SER A 146 13.34 4.83 4.29
CA SER A 146 14.28 3.82 4.80
C SER A 146 14.14 2.53 4.01
N VAL A 147 15.24 2.06 3.40
CA VAL A 147 15.28 0.75 2.75
C VAL A 147 15.78 -0.26 3.77
N LEU A 148 14.85 -1.09 4.25
CA LEU A 148 15.08 -1.98 5.37
C LEU A 148 15.99 -3.18 5.04
N SER A 149 16.88 -3.46 5.97
CA SER A 149 17.69 -4.67 6.05
C SER A 149 17.84 -5.08 7.52
N ALA A 150 18.48 -6.20 7.77
CA ALA A 150 18.81 -6.63 9.13
C ALA A 150 20.07 -5.92 9.70
N THR A 151 20.76 -5.12 8.89
CA THR A 151 22.05 -4.47 9.22
C THR A 151 22.19 -3.17 8.46
N GLU A 152 23.06 -2.28 8.95
CA GLU A 152 23.49 -1.06 8.27
C GLU A 152 24.74 -1.27 7.39
N GLU A 153 25.39 -2.44 7.55
CA GLU A 153 26.54 -2.80 6.74
C GLU A 153 26.12 -3.57 5.49
N VAL A 154 26.86 -3.38 4.40
CA VAL A 154 26.64 -4.14 3.16
C VAL A 154 27.39 -5.46 3.25
N LEU A 155 26.64 -6.55 3.40
CA LEU A 155 27.19 -7.89 3.61
C LEU A 155 26.66 -8.86 2.55
N GLU A 156 27.56 -9.67 1.95
CA GLU A 156 27.17 -10.72 0.98
C GLU A 156 26.24 -11.77 1.61
N SER A 157 26.42 -12.04 2.90
CA SER A 157 25.56 -12.96 3.66
C SER A 157 24.15 -12.40 3.92
N VAL A 158 23.92 -11.11 3.69
CA VAL A 158 22.63 -10.43 3.85
C VAL A 158 22.22 -9.75 2.55
N PRO A 159 21.63 -10.47 1.58
CA PRO A 159 21.32 -9.93 0.24
C PRO A 159 20.46 -8.66 0.26
N SER A 160 19.58 -8.51 1.27
CA SER A 160 18.78 -7.29 1.43
C SER A 160 19.61 -6.04 1.67
N SER A 161 20.82 -6.17 2.23
CA SER A 161 21.72 -5.02 2.46
C SER A 161 22.35 -4.53 1.14
N ILE A 162 22.66 -5.46 0.24
CA ILE A 162 23.17 -5.14 -1.10
C ILE A 162 22.08 -4.43 -1.91
N ASP A 163 20.89 -5.01 -1.96
CA ASP A 163 19.73 -4.41 -2.65
C ASP A 163 19.43 -3.00 -2.11
N ALA A 164 19.48 -2.82 -0.77
CA ALA A 164 19.17 -1.55 -0.13
C ALA A 164 20.19 -0.44 -0.49
N LYS A 165 21.49 -0.78 -0.53
CA LYS A 165 22.53 0.13 -1.00
C LYS A 165 22.30 0.50 -2.45
N GLU A 166 22.13 -0.48 -3.32
CA GLU A 166 21.96 -0.24 -4.75
C GLU A 166 20.70 0.58 -5.04
N LEU A 167 19.60 0.31 -4.33
CA LEU A 167 18.38 1.09 -4.43
C LEU A 167 18.60 2.56 -4.03
N THR A 168 19.36 2.80 -2.96
CA THR A 168 19.73 4.14 -2.49
C THR A 168 20.54 4.89 -3.54
N GLU A 169 21.55 4.26 -4.11
CA GLU A 169 22.41 4.84 -5.14
C GLU A 169 21.61 5.14 -6.42
N ARG A 170 20.76 4.22 -6.85
CA ARG A 170 19.90 4.40 -8.03
C ARG A 170 18.86 5.49 -7.81
N ALA A 171 18.25 5.58 -6.64
CA ALA A 171 17.31 6.65 -6.31
C ALA A 171 17.96 8.04 -6.48
N LYS A 172 19.19 8.20 -6.00
CA LYS A 172 19.97 9.42 -6.17
C LYS A 172 20.29 9.69 -7.64
N LYS A 173 20.78 8.67 -8.37
CA LYS A 173 21.15 8.79 -9.80
C LYS A 173 19.94 9.14 -10.68
N GLU A 174 18.78 8.58 -10.39
CA GLU A 174 17.55 8.84 -11.14
C GLU A 174 16.82 10.12 -10.69
N GLY A 175 17.36 10.84 -9.71
CA GLY A 175 16.78 12.09 -9.22
C GLY A 175 15.42 11.94 -8.56
N ILE A 176 15.18 10.82 -7.83
CA ILE A 176 13.92 10.63 -7.10
C ILE A 176 13.81 11.71 -6.03
N ASP A 177 12.72 12.47 -6.07
CA ASP A 177 12.46 13.57 -5.14
C ASP A 177 11.98 13.06 -3.78
N ALA A 178 12.93 12.44 -3.06
CA ALA A 178 12.81 11.89 -1.72
C ALA A 178 14.20 11.73 -1.11
N ASP A 179 14.29 11.72 0.21
CA ASP A 179 15.51 11.32 0.91
C ASP A 179 15.47 9.79 1.06
N VAL A 180 16.30 9.07 0.30
CA VAL A 180 16.35 7.60 0.33
C VAL A 180 17.65 7.14 0.96
N PHE A 181 17.58 6.26 1.94
CA PHE A 181 18.75 5.70 2.60
C PHE A 181 18.55 4.24 3.01
N GLY A 182 19.56 3.43 2.80
CA GLY A 182 19.69 2.05 3.20
C GLY A 182 21.06 1.48 2.82
N PRO A 183 21.44 0.32 3.42
CA PRO A 183 20.62 -0.51 4.33
C PRO A 183 20.42 0.12 5.70
N MET A 184 19.25 -0.13 6.31
CA MET A 184 18.93 0.29 7.68
C MET A 184 18.13 -0.77 8.42
N ALA A 185 18.47 -1.03 9.66
CA ALA A 185 17.64 -1.83 10.57
C ALA A 185 16.38 -1.04 10.98
N PHE A 186 15.35 -1.77 11.39
CA PHE A 186 14.04 -1.17 11.71
C PHE A 186 14.12 -0.11 12.81
N ASP A 187 14.80 -0.43 13.93
CA ASP A 187 14.95 0.46 15.08
C ASP A 187 15.62 1.80 14.68
N ASN A 188 16.67 1.73 13.86
CA ASN A 188 17.41 2.90 13.41
C ASN A 188 16.63 3.72 12.36
N SER A 189 15.60 3.13 11.76
CA SER A 189 14.70 3.83 10.83
C SER A 189 13.66 4.68 11.55
N VAL A 190 13.21 4.24 12.74
CA VAL A 190 12.05 4.83 13.43
C VAL A 190 12.39 5.46 14.78
N SER A 191 13.60 5.26 15.30
CA SER A 191 14.05 5.80 16.60
C SER A 191 15.31 6.65 16.45
N GLU A 192 15.18 7.95 16.69
CA GLU A 192 16.34 8.86 16.71
C GLU A 192 17.38 8.43 17.75
N ASN A 193 16.94 7.91 18.90
CA ASN A 193 17.86 7.46 19.94
C ASN A 193 18.67 6.24 19.48
N ALA A 194 18.01 5.24 18.85
CA ALA A 194 18.70 4.08 18.30
C ALA A 194 19.73 4.51 17.23
N ALA A 195 19.32 5.38 16.31
CA ALA A 195 20.19 5.91 15.29
C ALA A 195 21.41 6.67 15.84
N LYS A 196 21.22 7.47 16.90
CA LYS A 196 22.30 8.19 17.61
C LYS A 196 23.29 7.22 18.26
N ILE A 197 22.81 6.19 18.96
CA ILE A 197 23.67 5.16 19.59
C ILE A 197 24.54 4.46 18.55
N LYS A 198 23.99 4.17 17.38
CA LYS A 198 24.72 3.57 16.23
C LYS A 198 25.59 4.56 15.46
N GLY A 199 25.52 5.86 15.77
CA GLY A 199 26.30 6.89 15.08
C GLY A 199 25.87 7.16 13.63
N ILE A 200 24.62 6.82 13.28
CA ILE A 200 24.09 6.99 11.92
C ILE A 200 23.72 8.45 11.70
N LYS A 201 24.37 9.08 10.70
CA LYS A 201 24.19 10.52 10.38
C LYS A 201 23.60 10.70 9.00
N ASN A 202 22.28 10.67 8.90
CA ASN A 202 21.54 11.03 7.69
C ASN A 202 20.13 11.53 8.07
N SER A 203 19.41 12.14 7.12
CA SER A 203 18.08 12.73 7.36
C SER A 203 16.97 11.71 7.58
N VAL A 204 17.17 10.44 7.18
CA VAL A 204 16.19 9.36 7.26
C VAL A 204 16.24 8.68 8.62
N ALA A 205 17.43 8.58 9.22
CA ALA A 205 17.68 7.86 10.47
C ALA A 205 16.78 8.38 11.61
N GLY A 206 15.99 7.50 12.18
CA GLY A 206 15.02 7.79 13.24
C GLY A 206 13.75 8.53 12.80
N ASN A 207 13.66 8.92 11.52
CA ASN A 207 12.62 9.84 11.01
C ASN A 207 11.96 9.36 9.72
N ALA A 208 12.04 8.07 9.40
CA ALA A 208 11.46 7.54 8.17
C ALA A 208 9.95 7.81 8.07
N ASP A 209 9.50 8.25 6.90
CA ASP A 209 8.10 8.34 6.51
C ASP A 209 7.65 7.06 5.80
N ILE A 210 8.60 6.40 5.10
CA ILE A 210 8.36 5.19 4.33
C ILE A 210 9.39 4.14 4.74
N LEU A 211 8.89 2.95 5.08
CA LEU A 211 9.67 1.74 5.32
C LEU A 211 9.51 0.82 4.12
N LEU A 212 10.54 0.72 3.27
CA LEU A 212 10.56 -0.20 2.15
C LEU A 212 11.18 -1.52 2.61
N VAL A 213 10.36 -2.56 2.72
CA VAL A 213 10.76 -3.87 3.22
C VAL A 213 11.47 -4.72 2.18
N SER A 214 12.23 -5.70 2.62
CA SER A 214 13.00 -6.61 1.74
C SER A 214 12.11 -7.53 0.90
N ASN A 215 10.99 -8.00 1.47
CA ASN A 215 10.05 -8.94 0.86
C ASN A 215 8.67 -8.84 1.52
N VAL A 216 7.67 -9.54 0.93
CA VAL A 216 6.28 -9.52 1.40
C VAL A 216 6.12 -10.09 2.81
N GLU A 217 6.89 -11.10 3.17
CA GLU A 217 6.78 -11.76 4.48
C GLU A 217 7.17 -10.82 5.61
N ALA A 218 8.29 -10.10 5.44
CA ALA A 218 8.73 -9.09 6.38
C ALA A 218 7.70 -7.96 6.53
N GLY A 219 7.19 -7.42 5.43
CA GLY A 219 6.20 -6.36 5.45
C GLY A 219 4.86 -6.80 6.04
N ASN A 220 4.35 -7.95 5.63
CA ASN A 220 3.09 -8.50 6.12
C ASN A 220 3.13 -8.81 7.62
N SER A 221 4.22 -9.42 8.10
CA SER A 221 4.42 -9.73 9.52
C SER A 221 4.48 -8.44 10.35
N LEU A 222 5.23 -7.43 9.89
CA LEU A 222 5.37 -6.15 10.57
C LEU A 222 4.01 -5.43 10.69
N VAL A 223 3.25 -5.33 9.59
CA VAL A 223 1.92 -4.71 9.59
C VAL A 223 0.96 -5.45 10.51
N LYS A 224 0.90 -6.78 10.43
CA LYS A 224 0.01 -7.58 11.28
C LYS A 224 0.39 -7.48 12.75
N MET A 225 1.67 -7.50 13.07
CA MET A 225 2.13 -7.31 14.45
C MET A 225 1.63 -5.96 14.98
N MET A 226 1.75 -4.89 14.21
CA MET A 226 1.27 -3.56 14.63
C MET A 226 -0.25 -3.52 14.81
N ILE A 227 -1.02 -4.14 13.92
CA ILE A 227 -2.48 -4.18 14.04
C ILE A 227 -2.90 -4.96 15.28
N TYR A 228 -2.43 -6.19 15.44
CA TYR A 228 -2.94 -7.10 16.46
C TYR A 228 -2.34 -6.86 17.86
N PHE A 229 -1.12 -6.38 17.96
CA PHE A 229 -0.46 -6.17 19.27
C PHE A 229 -0.34 -4.71 19.67
N MET A 230 -0.37 -3.77 18.72
CA MET A 230 -0.18 -2.35 19.01
C MET A 230 -1.45 -1.52 18.74
N GLY A 231 -2.55 -2.14 18.28
CA GLY A 231 -3.79 -1.43 17.99
C GLY A 231 -3.69 -0.44 16.80
N ALA A 232 -2.73 -0.66 15.89
CA ALA A 232 -2.56 0.23 14.76
C ALA A 232 -3.78 0.24 13.82
N CYS A 233 -4.18 1.41 13.37
CA CYS A 233 -5.07 1.54 12.22
C CYS A 233 -4.23 1.42 10.94
N ALA A 234 -4.66 0.53 10.05
CA ALA A 234 -3.96 0.25 8.80
C ALA A 234 -4.90 0.44 7.60
N ALA A 235 -4.55 1.34 6.70
CA ALA A 235 -5.23 1.53 5.43
C ALA A 235 -4.34 1.04 4.28
N GLY A 236 -4.83 0.08 3.50
CA GLY A 236 -4.08 -0.53 2.40
C GLY A 236 -4.57 -0.05 1.04
N VAL A 237 -3.64 0.28 0.14
CA VAL A 237 -3.94 0.66 -1.24
C VAL A 237 -2.93 0.06 -2.22
N VAL A 238 -3.43 -0.43 -3.36
CA VAL A 238 -2.59 -0.83 -4.50
C VAL A 238 -2.42 0.38 -5.41
N VAL A 239 -1.17 0.72 -5.70
CA VAL A 239 -0.77 1.88 -6.49
C VAL A 239 0.08 1.46 -7.70
N GLY A 240 0.27 2.38 -8.66
CA GLY A 240 1.00 2.11 -9.90
C GLY A 240 0.10 1.78 -11.09
N GLY A 241 -1.20 1.60 -10.87
CA GLY A 241 -2.24 1.49 -11.90
C GLY A 241 -2.86 2.83 -12.27
N LYS A 242 -3.84 2.80 -13.18
CA LYS A 242 -4.65 3.98 -13.56
C LYS A 242 -5.62 4.38 -12.45
N VAL A 243 -6.12 3.41 -11.71
CA VAL A 243 -6.99 3.59 -10.54
C VAL A 243 -6.39 2.84 -9.35
N PRO A 244 -6.53 3.34 -8.13
CA PRO A 244 -6.18 2.63 -6.91
C PRO A 244 -7.18 1.54 -6.59
#